data_09cf67032759e66eca2b67f11d273678
#
_entry.id   09cf67032759e66eca2b67f11d273678
#
_cell.length_a   1.000
_cell.length_b   1.000
_cell.length_c   1.000
_cell.angle_alpha   90.00
_cell.angle_beta   90.00
_cell.angle_gamma   90.00
#
_symmetry.space_group_name_H-M   'P 1'
#
loop_
_entity.id
_entity.type
_entity.pdbx_description
1 polymer ?
#
loop_
_entity_poly.entity_id
_entity_poly.type
_entity_poly.pdbx_seq_one_letter_code
_entity_poly.pdbx_strand_id
1 'polypeptide(L)'
;MQHHGWLETYAQLAMPEKALVFRNHGFSGDKVDKRPRNRGFINPHDYLTISKADVILSFFGANEAWDKNPGNYKGILSKWVDETKGKQYNGKSAPRIVLFSPIAHENLDSPNLPDGKEQNKHLAAYATATAEVAKEKGVEYVDLFGPSQALYAKSGDTLTMNGIHLTNEGNNHLAQVIFKALFGKEAPTNHKHLEQTKAAVLDKNWHWFNRYRATDGNDVWGGRSGLRFVDGQSNKDSLFHELSMIDAMTASRDLVVHAAAKGKTIVADDSNVPAPIKVKSNVGGKSRSSNASKEGNVKYASPEETVKQLELAEGLEANVFASEKMFPEAINPVQLGVGPKGRLWGWTQPTYKRKMCRFYS
;
A
#
# COMPACT_ATOMS: atom_id res chain seq x y z
N MET A 1 8.43 -1.82 0.38
CA MET A 1 8.79 -1.95 1.82
C MET A 1 7.63 -2.43 2.67
N GLN A 2 6.43 -1.87 2.54
CA GLN A 2 5.23 -2.24 3.33
C GLN A 2 4.93 -3.75 3.33
N HIS A 3 4.89 -4.37 2.15
CA HIS A 3 4.50 -5.79 1.99
C HIS A 3 5.63 -6.79 2.27
N HIS A 4 6.87 -6.32 2.41
CA HIS A 4 8.03 -7.19 2.59
C HIS A 4 8.74 -7.02 3.93
N GLY A 5 8.56 -5.89 4.62
CA GLY A 5 8.98 -5.63 6.00
C GLY A 5 10.50 -5.63 6.28
N TRP A 6 11.36 -5.82 5.28
CA TRP A 6 12.79 -6.08 5.49
C TRP A 6 13.54 -4.99 6.27
N LEU A 7 13.39 -3.72 5.88
CA LEU A 7 14.10 -2.62 6.55
C LEU A 7 13.75 -2.53 8.04
N GLU A 8 12.46 -2.61 8.34
CA GLU A 8 12.00 -2.59 9.73
C GLU A 8 12.52 -3.81 10.50
N THR A 9 12.43 -5.00 9.91
CA THR A 9 12.94 -6.24 10.52
C THR A 9 14.42 -6.09 10.90
N TYR A 10 15.26 -5.60 9.98
CA TYR A 10 16.67 -5.37 10.26
C TYR A 10 16.91 -4.33 11.35
N ALA A 11 16.15 -3.23 11.33
CA ALA A 11 16.26 -2.19 12.34
C ALA A 11 15.89 -2.69 13.76
N GLN A 12 14.79 -3.46 13.85
CA GLN A 12 14.35 -4.05 15.11
C GLN A 12 15.36 -5.05 15.67
N LEU A 13 15.93 -5.91 14.81
CA LEU A 13 16.93 -6.90 15.21
C LEU A 13 18.26 -6.25 15.64
N ALA A 14 18.66 -5.20 14.96
CA ALA A 14 19.91 -4.49 15.27
C ALA A 14 19.82 -3.63 16.54
N MET A 15 18.61 -3.20 16.90
CA MET A 15 18.37 -2.27 18.01
C MET A 15 17.15 -2.65 18.85
N PRO A 16 17.07 -3.90 19.36
CA PRO A 16 15.87 -4.39 20.03
C PRO A 16 15.48 -3.62 21.28
N GLU A 17 16.44 -2.91 21.91
CA GLU A 17 16.18 -2.11 23.11
C GLU A 17 15.62 -0.70 22.80
N LYS A 18 15.62 -0.28 21.52
CA LYS A 18 15.12 1.05 21.14
C LYS A 18 13.59 1.10 20.98
N ALA A 19 12.92 -0.04 20.93
CA ALA A 19 11.48 -0.15 20.73
C ALA A 19 11.00 0.76 19.57
N LEU A 20 11.62 0.62 18.40
CA LEU A 20 11.33 1.45 17.24
C LEU A 20 9.91 1.21 16.74
N VAL A 21 9.21 2.25 16.32
CA VAL A 21 7.88 2.17 15.73
C VAL A 21 7.95 2.65 14.28
N PHE A 22 7.55 1.80 13.35
CA PHE A 22 7.52 2.12 11.92
C PHE A 22 6.08 2.29 11.44
N ARG A 23 5.85 3.34 10.65
CA ARG A 23 4.57 3.62 9.99
C ARG A 23 4.82 3.97 8.54
N ASN A 24 4.31 3.17 7.62
CA ASN A 24 4.44 3.43 6.19
C ASN A 24 3.28 4.29 5.69
N HIS A 25 3.58 5.49 5.23
CA HIS A 25 2.63 6.46 4.66
C HIS A 25 2.67 6.50 3.12
N GLY A 26 3.38 5.56 2.50
CA GLY A 26 3.45 5.47 1.04
C GLY A 26 2.11 5.07 0.42
N PHE A 27 1.76 5.69 -0.68
CA PHE A 27 0.58 5.38 -1.48
C PHE A 27 0.95 5.43 -2.96
N SER A 28 0.44 4.46 -3.75
CA SER A 28 0.78 4.37 -5.18
C SER A 28 0.44 5.65 -5.92
N GLY A 29 1.37 6.13 -6.75
CA GLY A 29 1.19 7.33 -7.57
C GLY A 29 1.42 8.66 -6.85
N ASP A 30 1.73 8.65 -5.54
CA ASP A 30 2.01 9.89 -4.81
C ASP A 30 3.25 10.60 -5.33
N LYS A 31 3.14 11.91 -5.48
CA LYS A 31 4.22 12.88 -5.64
C LYS A 31 4.33 13.75 -4.39
N VAL A 32 5.40 14.52 -4.27
CA VAL A 32 5.59 15.42 -3.09
C VAL A 32 4.38 16.31 -2.87
N ASP A 33 3.88 16.96 -3.93
CA ASP A 33 2.78 17.94 -3.91
C ASP A 33 1.43 17.40 -4.39
N LYS A 34 1.42 16.22 -5.05
CA LYS A 34 0.21 15.63 -5.62
C LYS A 34 -0.06 14.27 -5.01
N ARG A 35 -1.01 14.24 -4.11
CA ARG A 35 -1.44 13.03 -3.42
C ARG A 35 -2.94 12.86 -3.64
N PRO A 36 -3.35 12.24 -4.77
CA PRO A 36 -4.77 12.13 -5.11
C PRO A 36 -5.51 11.29 -4.07
N ARG A 37 -6.37 11.94 -3.35
CA ARG A 37 -7.27 11.35 -2.34
C ARG A 37 -8.66 11.95 -2.51
N ASN A 38 -9.65 11.26 -1.98
CA ASN A 38 -10.98 11.80 -1.92
C ASN A 38 -11.06 12.97 -0.95
N ARG A 39 -11.96 13.90 -1.24
CA ARG A 39 -12.21 15.05 -0.36
C ARG A 39 -12.52 14.57 1.07
N GLY A 40 -11.84 15.15 2.04
CA GLY A 40 -12.01 14.80 3.46
C GLY A 40 -11.02 13.77 3.98
N PHE A 41 -10.19 13.18 3.10
CA PHE A 41 -9.09 12.34 3.54
C PHE A 41 -8.11 13.15 4.41
N ILE A 42 -7.58 12.52 5.46
CA ILE A 42 -6.63 13.15 6.38
C ILE A 42 -5.38 13.59 5.59
N ASN A 43 -4.96 14.83 5.76
CA ASN A 43 -3.79 15.34 5.05
C ASN A 43 -2.49 14.68 5.55
N PRO A 44 -1.40 14.72 4.77
CA PRO A 44 -0.16 14.05 5.13
C PRO A 44 0.48 14.55 6.44
N HIS A 45 0.39 15.84 6.75
CA HIS A 45 0.94 16.39 8.00
C HIS A 45 0.16 15.91 9.23
N ASP A 46 -1.18 15.81 9.13
CA ASP A 46 -2.01 15.29 10.20
C ASP A 46 -1.72 13.79 10.42
N TYR A 47 -1.47 13.03 9.34
CA TYR A 47 -1.03 11.63 9.47
C TYR A 47 0.34 11.50 10.16
N LEU A 48 1.28 12.36 9.87
CA LEU A 48 2.56 12.41 10.57
C LEU A 48 2.37 12.75 12.06
N THR A 49 1.42 13.63 12.38
CA THR A 49 1.04 13.96 13.76
C THR A 49 0.39 12.78 14.47
N ILE A 50 -0.54 12.07 13.82
CA ILE A 50 -1.15 10.83 14.34
C ILE A 50 -0.07 9.78 14.64
N SER A 51 0.94 9.67 13.78
CA SER A 51 2.06 8.74 13.95
C SER A 51 3.14 9.24 14.90
N LYS A 52 3.05 10.48 15.40
CA LYS A 52 4.05 11.14 16.26
C LYS A 52 5.47 11.03 15.69
N ALA A 53 5.62 11.34 14.39
CA ALA A 53 6.84 11.08 13.65
C ALA A 53 8.06 11.85 14.21
N ASP A 54 9.08 11.10 14.64
CA ASP A 54 10.39 11.62 15.04
C ASP A 54 11.35 11.70 13.85
N VAL A 55 11.26 10.72 12.94
CA VAL A 55 12.11 10.59 11.76
C VAL A 55 11.23 10.33 10.54
N ILE A 56 11.49 11.05 9.45
CA ILE A 56 10.79 10.89 8.19
C ILE A 56 11.77 10.39 7.12
N LEU A 57 11.51 9.19 6.61
CA LEU A 57 12.22 8.59 5.48
C LEU A 57 11.43 8.91 4.20
N SER A 58 11.92 9.83 3.39
CA SER A 58 11.20 10.37 2.23
C SER A 58 11.71 9.76 0.92
N PHE A 59 10.84 9.03 0.21
CA PHE A 59 11.12 8.28 -1.02
C PHE A 59 10.32 8.87 -2.20
N PHE A 60 10.61 10.10 -2.59
CA PHE A 60 10.00 10.75 -3.76
C PHE A 60 10.98 10.79 -4.95
N GLY A 61 10.50 11.28 -6.08
CA GLY A 61 11.30 11.47 -7.29
C GLY A 61 11.02 10.45 -8.41
N ALA A 62 10.60 9.23 -8.08
CA ALA A 62 10.32 8.21 -9.10
C ALA A 62 9.07 8.54 -9.93
N ASN A 63 7.96 8.93 -9.29
CA ASN A 63 6.74 9.34 -10.00
C ASN A 63 6.90 10.69 -10.68
N GLU A 64 7.64 11.61 -10.08
CA GLU A 64 7.94 12.91 -10.65
C GLU A 64 8.84 12.83 -11.89
N ALA A 65 9.67 11.80 -12.02
CA ALA A 65 10.55 11.63 -13.16
C ALA A 65 9.82 11.50 -14.50
N TRP A 66 8.54 11.08 -14.48
CA TRP A 66 7.69 11.10 -15.67
C TRP A 66 7.36 12.50 -16.18
N ASP A 67 7.41 13.51 -15.32
CA ASP A 67 7.16 14.91 -15.71
C ASP A 67 8.37 15.53 -16.43
N LYS A 68 9.54 14.88 -16.42
CA LYS A 68 10.79 15.31 -17.07
C LYS A 68 11.21 16.75 -16.73
N ASN A 69 10.90 17.20 -15.52
CA ASN A 69 11.20 18.55 -15.03
C ASN A 69 11.84 18.52 -13.63
N PRO A 70 13.14 18.13 -13.53
CA PRO A 70 13.84 18.04 -12.25
C PRO A 70 13.98 19.38 -11.53
N GLY A 71 14.01 20.51 -12.26
CA GLY A 71 14.08 21.86 -11.67
C GLY A 71 12.80 22.18 -10.88
N ASN A 72 11.63 21.91 -11.45
CA ASN A 72 10.36 22.07 -10.74
C ASN A 72 10.26 21.16 -9.53
N TYR A 73 10.67 19.88 -9.66
CA TYR A 73 10.72 18.93 -8.56
C TYR A 73 11.62 19.44 -7.41
N LYS A 74 12.81 19.97 -7.72
CA LYS A 74 13.73 20.57 -6.74
C LYS A 74 13.03 21.65 -5.93
N GLY A 75 12.31 22.57 -6.59
CA GLY A 75 11.55 23.63 -5.92
C GLY A 75 10.46 23.12 -4.98
N ILE A 76 9.68 22.12 -5.46
CA ILE A 76 8.59 21.50 -4.69
C ILE A 76 9.16 20.76 -3.47
N LEU A 77 10.20 19.93 -3.66
CA LEU A 77 10.84 19.19 -2.59
C LEU A 77 11.46 20.11 -1.55
N SER A 78 12.14 21.19 -1.99
CA SER A 78 12.72 22.21 -1.13
C SER A 78 11.67 22.85 -0.21
N LYS A 79 10.53 23.25 -0.78
CA LYS A 79 9.41 23.80 -0.03
C LYS A 79 8.85 22.80 0.99
N TRP A 80 8.65 21.55 0.55
CA TRP A 80 8.16 20.49 1.45
C TRP A 80 9.10 20.23 2.63
N VAL A 81 10.43 20.26 2.41
CA VAL A 81 11.41 20.13 3.49
C VAL A 81 11.30 21.28 4.50
N ASP A 82 11.18 22.53 4.01
CA ASP A 82 11.03 23.70 4.88
C ASP A 82 9.77 23.63 5.74
N GLU A 83 8.64 23.30 5.10
CA GLU A 83 7.35 23.14 5.80
C GLU A 83 7.41 22.02 6.84
N THR A 84 8.07 20.91 6.52
CA THR A 84 8.20 19.73 7.39
C THR A 84 9.12 20.02 8.57
N LYS A 85 10.24 20.71 8.37
CA LYS A 85 11.16 21.15 9.45
C LYS A 85 10.50 22.12 10.43
N GLY A 86 9.52 22.89 9.97
CA GLY A 86 8.75 23.81 10.81
C GLY A 86 7.70 23.13 11.71
N LYS A 87 7.55 21.82 11.68
CA LYS A 87 6.53 21.07 12.43
C LYS A 87 7.12 20.29 13.61
N GLN A 88 6.25 19.97 14.56
CA GLN A 88 6.57 19.12 15.72
C GLN A 88 5.53 18.01 15.82
N TYR A 89 5.64 17.01 14.95
CA TYR A 89 4.64 15.91 14.86
C TYR A 89 4.54 15.09 16.14
N ASN A 90 5.66 14.94 16.88
CA ASN A 90 5.71 14.26 18.17
C ASN A 90 5.34 15.17 19.36
N GLY A 91 5.02 16.45 19.11
CA GLY A 91 4.72 17.46 20.14
C GLY A 91 5.95 17.97 20.92
N LYS A 92 7.17 17.62 20.51
CA LYS A 92 8.40 17.93 21.26
C LYS A 92 9.49 18.60 20.43
N SER A 93 9.74 18.10 19.23
CA SER A 93 10.84 18.53 18.38
C SER A 93 10.50 18.48 16.90
N ALA A 94 11.26 19.22 16.09
CA ALA A 94 11.22 19.05 14.64
C ALA A 94 11.65 17.62 14.25
N PRO A 95 11.07 17.04 13.20
CA PRO A 95 11.46 15.71 12.76
C PRO A 95 12.84 15.72 12.10
N ARG A 96 13.59 14.65 12.26
CA ARG A 96 14.74 14.36 11.43
C ARG A 96 14.24 13.91 10.04
N ILE A 97 14.77 14.49 8.97
CA ILE A 97 14.38 14.18 7.61
C ILE A 97 15.54 13.50 6.89
N VAL A 98 15.28 12.37 6.27
CA VAL A 98 16.22 11.69 5.39
C VAL A 98 15.59 11.62 4.01
N LEU A 99 16.22 12.23 3.02
CA LEU A 99 15.81 12.19 1.62
C LEU A 99 16.50 11.02 0.91
N PHE A 100 15.73 10.24 0.19
CA PHE A 100 16.24 9.13 -0.63
C PHE A 100 16.07 9.47 -2.10
N SER A 101 17.07 9.15 -2.90
CA SER A 101 16.91 9.20 -4.36
C SER A 101 15.93 8.13 -4.84
N PRO A 102 15.33 8.27 -6.04
CA PRO A 102 14.67 7.15 -6.68
C PRO A 102 15.69 6.03 -6.95
N ILE A 103 15.19 4.78 -7.06
CA ILE A 103 15.96 3.64 -7.58
C ILE A 103 16.06 3.73 -9.09
N ALA A 104 17.04 3.06 -9.66
CA ALA A 104 17.17 2.90 -11.11
C ALA A 104 16.10 1.96 -11.67
N HIS A 105 15.83 2.08 -12.96
CA HIS A 105 15.05 1.12 -13.72
C HIS A 105 15.96 -0.06 -14.13
N GLU A 106 15.53 -1.27 -13.80
CA GLU A 106 16.20 -2.51 -14.17
C GLU A 106 15.83 -2.90 -15.61
N ASN A 107 16.80 -3.29 -16.42
CA ASN A 107 16.55 -3.93 -17.71
C ASN A 107 16.24 -5.41 -17.48
N LEU A 108 15.04 -5.84 -17.80
CA LEU A 108 14.60 -7.23 -17.64
C LEU A 108 14.83 -8.07 -18.92
N ASP A 109 15.44 -7.48 -19.94
CA ASP A 109 15.69 -8.13 -21.24
C ASP A 109 14.45 -8.73 -21.89
N SER A 110 13.29 -8.08 -21.65
CA SER A 110 11.98 -8.52 -22.10
C SER A 110 11.50 -7.70 -23.31
N PRO A 111 11.01 -8.35 -24.38
CA PRO A 111 10.51 -7.63 -25.56
C PRO A 111 9.23 -6.80 -25.27
N ASN A 112 8.58 -7.03 -24.14
CA ASN A 112 7.34 -6.37 -23.76
C ASN A 112 7.53 -5.27 -22.69
N LEU A 113 8.77 -5.06 -22.23
CA LEU A 113 9.10 -4.06 -21.21
C LEU A 113 10.20 -3.14 -21.71
N PRO A 114 10.19 -1.87 -21.32
CA PRO A 114 11.28 -0.95 -21.69
C PRO A 114 12.61 -1.39 -21.05
N ASP A 115 13.72 -1.12 -21.74
CA ASP A 115 15.07 -1.39 -21.24
C ASP A 115 15.55 -0.43 -20.15
N GLY A 116 14.79 0.59 -19.86
CA GLY A 116 15.05 1.57 -18.82
C GLY A 116 16.11 2.62 -19.12
N LYS A 117 16.81 2.56 -20.26
CA LYS A 117 17.93 3.49 -20.58
C LYS A 117 17.51 4.94 -20.52
N GLU A 118 16.42 5.30 -21.23
CA GLU A 118 15.93 6.67 -21.23
C GLU A 118 15.36 7.08 -19.87
N GLN A 119 14.63 6.18 -19.21
CA GLN A 119 14.09 6.44 -17.89
C GLN A 119 15.20 6.67 -16.85
N ASN A 120 16.30 5.93 -16.94
CA ASN A 120 17.44 6.10 -16.04
C ASN A 120 18.14 7.45 -16.20
N LYS A 121 18.15 8.06 -17.39
CA LYS A 121 18.63 9.44 -17.54
C LYS A 121 17.78 10.43 -16.73
N HIS A 122 16.46 10.26 -16.77
CA HIS A 122 15.56 11.10 -15.96
C HIS A 122 15.73 10.81 -14.47
N LEU A 123 15.71 9.54 -14.05
CA LEU A 123 15.87 9.17 -12.64
C LEU A 123 17.18 9.69 -12.04
N ALA A 124 18.29 9.64 -12.79
CA ALA A 124 19.57 10.22 -12.38
C ALA A 124 19.48 11.74 -12.12
N ALA A 125 18.76 12.48 -12.98
CA ALA A 125 18.56 13.91 -12.78
C ALA A 125 17.75 14.23 -11.53
N TYR A 126 16.76 13.39 -11.20
CA TYR A 126 15.99 13.52 -9.97
C TYR A 126 16.76 13.08 -8.72
N ALA A 127 17.64 12.09 -8.83
CA ALA A 127 18.57 11.74 -7.77
C ALA A 127 19.52 12.92 -7.45
N THR A 128 20.08 13.56 -8.48
CA THR A 128 20.89 14.77 -8.35
C THR A 128 20.11 15.91 -7.69
N ALA A 129 18.90 16.21 -8.16
CA ALA A 129 18.05 17.25 -7.58
C ALA A 129 17.71 16.98 -6.10
N THR A 130 17.47 15.71 -5.73
CA THR A 130 17.23 15.32 -4.33
C THR A 130 18.48 15.56 -3.47
N ALA A 131 19.67 15.19 -3.95
CA ALA A 131 20.92 15.42 -3.26
C ALA A 131 21.22 16.93 -3.06
N GLU A 132 20.96 17.75 -4.08
CA GLU A 132 21.09 19.20 -3.99
C GLU A 132 20.18 19.79 -2.94
N VAL A 133 18.88 19.41 -2.92
CA VAL A 133 17.95 19.86 -1.89
C VAL A 133 18.41 19.44 -0.50
N ALA A 134 18.85 18.21 -0.32
CA ALA A 134 19.35 17.74 0.97
C ALA A 134 20.52 18.58 1.46
N LYS A 135 21.49 18.88 0.58
CA LYS A 135 22.64 19.74 0.87
C LYS A 135 22.21 21.17 1.22
N GLU A 136 21.34 21.78 0.39
CA GLU A 136 20.87 23.16 0.59
C GLU A 136 20.06 23.32 1.88
N LYS A 137 19.28 22.31 2.26
CA LYS A 137 18.41 22.32 3.44
C LYS A 137 19.08 21.77 4.72
N GLY A 138 20.29 21.22 4.60
CA GLY A 138 21.00 20.60 5.73
C GLY A 138 20.23 19.41 6.31
N VAL A 139 19.67 18.56 5.45
CA VAL A 139 19.03 17.29 5.81
C VAL A 139 19.84 16.12 5.24
N GLU A 140 19.60 14.94 5.79
CA GLU A 140 20.33 13.74 5.34
C GLU A 140 19.89 13.29 3.95
N TYR A 141 20.84 12.72 3.22
CA TYR A 141 20.61 12.14 1.90
C TYR A 141 21.16 10.72 1.82
N VAL A 142 20.39 9.85 1.20
CA VAL A 142 20.82 8.48 0.86
C VAL A 142 20.60 8.25 -0.62
N ASP A 143 21.69 7.98 -1.33
CA ASP A 143 21.60 7.55 -2.71
C ASP A 143 21.12 6.10 -2.79
N LEU A 144 20.09 5.87 -3.60
CA LEU A 144 19.62 4.54 -3.98
C LEU A 144 19.78 4.28 -5.47
N PHE A 145 19.98 5.32 -6.28
CA PHE A 145 20.08 5.21 -7.73
C PHE A 145 21.32 4.39 -8.13
N GLY A 146 22.49 4.82 -7.72
CA GLY A 146 23.75 4.11 -8.00
C GLY A 146 23.79 2.69 -7.41
N PRO A 147 23.50 2.52 -6.12
CA PRO A 147 23.43 1.20 -5.49
C PRO A 147 22.46 0.24 -6.14
N SER A 148 21.26 0.68 -6.58
CA SER A 148 20.31 -0.20 -7.28
C SER A 148 20.83 -0.65 -8.64
N GLN A 149 21.49 0.23 -9.42
CA GLN A 149 22.16 -0.17 -10.66
C GLN A 149 23.21 -1.25 -10.40
N ALA A 150 24.01 -1.07 -9.34
CA ALA A 150 25.05 -2.04 -8.98
C ALA A 150 24.44 -3.39 -8.52
N LEU A 151 23.30 -3.37 -7.85
CA LEU A 151 22.56 -4.58 -7.48
C LEU A 151 22.07 -5.32 -8.73
N TYR A 152 21.41 -4.63 -9.66
CA TYR A 152 20.89 -5.22 -10.91
C TYR A 152 22.01 -5.82 -11.77
N ALA A 153 23.16 -5.17 -11.82
CA ALA A 153 24.31 -5.67 -12.60
C ALA A 153 24.97 -6.92 -11.98
N LYS A 154 24.79 -7.16 -10.68
CA LYS A 154 25.42 -8.29 -9.95
C LYS A 154 24.48 -9.45 -9.74
N SER A 155 23.18 -9.22 -9.73
CA SER A 155 22.19 -10.26 -9.49
C SER A 155 22.13 -11.23 -10.68
N GLY A 156 22.11 -12.51 -10.40
CA GLY A 156 21.79 -13.54 -11.40
C GLY A 156 20.29 -13.62 -11.70
N ASP A 157 19.47 -13.07 -10.81
CA ASP A 157 18.01 -13.03 -10.90
C ASP A 157 17.52 -11.58 -11.02
N THR A 158 16.34 -11.40 -11.59
CA THR A 158 15.68 -10.09 -11.68
C THR A 158 15.21 -9.64 -10.30
N LEU A 159 15.52 -8.40 -9.96
CA LEU A 159 15.16 -7.81 -8.66
C LEU A 159 13.86 -6.98 -8.73
N THR A 160 13.33 -6.78 -9.94
CA THR A 160 12.04 -6.11 -10.15
C THR A 160 11.08 -6.97 -10.97
N MET A 161 9.78 -6.70 -10.85
CA MET A 161 8.74 -7.37 -11.64
C MET A 161 8.57 -6.78 -13.04
N ASN A 162 8.89 -5.51 -13.22
CA ASN A 162 8.64 -4.75 -14.44
C ASN A 162 9.64 -3.60 -14.67
N GLY A 163 10.81 -3.70 -14.11
CA GLY A 163 11.87 -2.70 -14.18
C GLY A 163 11.84 -1.65 -13.06
N ILE A 164 10.71 -1.45 -12.38
CA ILE A 164 10.56 -0.39 -11.36
C ILE A 164 9.99 -0.88 -10.02
N HIS A 165 9.19 -1.94 -10.01
CA HIS A 165 8.61 -2.47 -8.78
C HIS A 165 9.42 -3.67 -8.28
N LEU A 166 10.05 -3.52 -7.13
CA LEU A 166 10.92 -4.54 -6.55
C LEU A 166 10.15 -5.81 -6.19
N THR A 167 10.75 -6.96 -6.49
CA THR A 167 10.36 -8.26 -5.95
C THR A 167 10.62 -8.33 -4.44
N ASN A 168 10.27 -9.43 -3.79
CA ASN A 168 10.65 -9.65 -2.39
C ASN A 168 12.16 -9.62 -2.19
N GLU A 169 12.91 -10.26 -3.10
CA GLU A 169 14.37 -10.30 -3.06
C GLU A 169 14.97 -8.92 -3.36
N GLY A 170 14.45 -8.21 -4.36
CA GLY A 170 14.84 -6.82 -4.62
C GLY A 170 14.62 -5.90 -3.42
N ASN A 171 13.49 -6.05 -2.71
CA ASN A 171 13.24 -5.33 -1.47
C ASN A 171 14.20 -5.72 -0.34
N ASN A 172 14.59 -6.99 -0.25
CA ASN A 172 15.58 -7.47 0.71
C ASN A 172 16.95 -6.83 0.47
N HIS A 173 17.46 -6.90 -0.74
CA HIS A 173 18.75 -6.29 -1.10
C HIS A 173 18.75 -4.78 -0.90
N LEU A 174 17.70 -4.09 -1.36
CA LEU A 174 17.61 -2.64 -1.18
C LEU A 174 17.51 -2.26 0.31
N ALA A 175 16.80 -3.04 1.12
CA ALA A 175 16.70 -2.81 2.56
C ALA A 175 18.07 -2.90 3.25
N GLN A 176 18.96 -3.79 2.80
CA GLN A 176 20.33 -3.87 3.31
C GLN A 176 21.13 -2.61 2.97
N VAL A 177 21.01 -2.11 1.74
CA VAL A 177 21.64 -0.85 1.31
C VAL A 177 21.15 0.32 2.19
N ILE A 178 19.83 0.44 2.36
CA ILE A 178 19.22 1.49 3.19
C ILE A 178 19.67 1.36 4.64
N PHE A 179 19.67 0.15 5.19
CA PHE A 179 20.08 -0.11 6.56
C PHE A 179 21.53 0.31 6.78
N LYS A 180 22.43 -0.08 5.90
CA LYS A 180 23.85 0.30 5.97
C LYS A 180 24.04 1.82 5.90
N ALA A 181 23.33 2.49 5.00
CA ALA A 181 23.40 3.95 4.86
C ALA A 181 22.89 4.67 6.11
N LEU A 182 21.79 4.20 6.74
CA LEU A 182 21.20 4.84 7.91
C LEU A 182 21.98 4.58 9.22
N PHE A 183 22.55 3.39 9.37
CA PHE A 183 23.10 2.92 10.63
C PHE A 183 24.61 2.67 10.61
N GLY A 184 25.27 2.78 9.46
CA GLY A 184 26.73 2.56 9.31
C GLY A 184 27.17 1.12 9.58
N LYS A 185 26.24 0.14 9.55
CA LYS A 185 26.48 -1.27 9.87
C LYS A 185 25.86 -2.14 8.80
N GLU A 186 26.37 -3.37 8.66
CA GLU A 186 25.71 -4.38 7.81
C GLU A 186 24.39 -4.83 8.42
N ALA A 187 23.41 -5.13 7.56
CA ALA A 187 22.12 -5.64 8.00
C ALA A 187 22.26 -7.05 8.62
N PRO A 188 21.54 -7.36 9.71
CA PRO A 188 21.65 -8.63 10.40
C PRO A 188 20.89 -9.76 9.67
N THR A 189 21.31 -10.08 8.44
CA THR A 189 20.64 -11.04 7.55
C THR A 189 20.60 -12.47 8.07
N ASN A 190 21.56 -12.88 8.91
CA ASN A 190 21.65 -14.21 9.48
C ASN A 190 21.26 -14.25 10.96
N HIS A 191 20.45 -13.27 11.42
CA HIS A 191 20.07 -13.21 12.82
C HIS A 191 19.09 -14.35 13.18
N LYS A 192 19.34 -15.04 14.30
CA LYS A 192 18.54 -16.21 14.75
C LYS A 192 17.03 -15.93 14.92
N HIS A 193 16.64 -14.68 15.12
CA HIS A 193 15.25 -14.24 15.28
C HIS A 193 14.68 -13.57 14.03
N LEU A 194 15.36 -13.69 12.85
CA LEU A 194 14.98 -13.00 11.63
C LEU A 194 13.55 -13.32 11.21
N GLU A 195 13.25 -14.58 11.01
CA GLU A 195 11.94 -15.02 10.51
C GLU A 195 10.80 -14.68 11.48
N GLN A 196 11.02 -14.89 12.76
CA GLN A 196 10.04 -14.56 13.80
C GLN A 196 9.75 -13.06 13.82
N THR A 197 10.78 -12.22 13.76
CA THR A 197 10.63 -10.76 13.76
C THR A 197 9.95 -10.28 12.48
N LYS A 198 10.34 -10.85 11.33
CA LYS A 198 9.73 -10.52 10.04
C LYS A 198 8.25 -10.87 10.00
N ALA A 199 7.86 -12.04 10.49
CA ALA A 199 6.46 -12.43 10.58
C ALA A 199 5.63 -11.43 11.42
N ALA A 200 6.14 -11.02 12.57
CA ALA A 200 5.52 -10.02 13.43
C ALA A 200 5.42 -8.64 12.74
N VAL A 201 6.48 -8.21 12.04
CA VAL A 201 6.48 -6.97 11.26
C VAL A 201 5.43 -7.00 10.15
N LEU A 202 5.29 -8.12 9.45
CA LEU A 202 4.31 -8.25 8.37
C LEU A 202 2.86 -8.21 8.89
N ASP A 203 2.57 -8.84 10.03
CA ASP A 203 1.27 -8.77 10.68
C ASP A 203 0.94 -7.33 11.11
N LYS A 204 1.84 -6.64 11.80
CA LYS A 204 1.70 -5.24 12.16
C LYS A 204 1.51 -4.36 10.91
N ASN A 205 2.28 -4.59 9.86
CA ASN A 205 2.19 -3.85 8.61
C ASN A 205 0.84 -4.05 7.91
N TRP A 206 0.24 -5.24 8.00
CA TRP A 206 -1.10 -5.48 7.46
C TRP A 206 -2.16 -4.63 8.17
N HIS A 207 -2.12 -4.52 9.51
CA HIS A 207 -3.02 -3.66 10.28
C HIS A 207 -2.84 -2.19 9.92
N TRP A 208 -1.61 -1.69 9.94
CA TRP A 208 -1.32 -0.31 9.55
C TRP A 208 -1.69 0.01 8.09
N PHE A 209 -1.48 -0.91 7.17
CA PHE A 209 -1.89 -0.74 5.78
C PHE A 209 -3.40 -0.51 5.67
N ASN A 210 -4.20 -1.32 6.34
CA ASN A 210 -5.64 -1.18 6.35
C ASN A 210 -6.10 0.10 7.06
N ARG A 211 -5.41 0.51 8.11
CA ARG A 211 -5.63 1.78 8.80
C ARG A 211 -5.37 2.98 7.89
N TYR A 212 -4.21 3.03 7.25
CA TYR A 212 -3.77 4.17 6.44
C TYR A 212 -4.49 4.23 5.10
N ARG A 213 -4.75 3.09 4.50
CA ARG A 213 -5.40 2.98 3.19
C ARG A 213 -6.88 2.59 3.24
N ALA A 214 -7.56 2.94 4.32
CA ALA A 214 -9.00 2.86 4.39
C ALA A 214 -9.62 3.84 3.37
N THR A 215 -9.88 3.35 2.18
CA THR A 215 -10.13 4.17 1.00
C THR A 215 -11.39 3.77 0.27
N ASP A 216 -12.47 3.44 0.96
CA ASP A 216 -13.75 3.50 0.26
C ASP A 216 -14.10 4.97 0.04
N GLY A 217 -13.47 5.52 -0.99
CA GLY A 217 -13.35 6.91 -1.26
C GLY A 217 -14.61 7.73 -1.12
N ASN A 218 -15.67 7.36 -1.80
CA ASN A 218 -16.88 8.16 -1.85
C ASN A 218 -17.75 7.96 -0.60
N ASP A 219 -17.83 6.74 -0.08
CA ASP A 219 -18.65 6.41 1.08
C ASP A 219 -18.02 6.87 2.40
N VAL A 220 -16.71 7.00 2.43
CA VAL A 220 -15.94 7.28 3.65
C VAL A 220 -15.44 8.72 3.71
N TRP A 221 -14.88 9.23 2.63
CA TRP A 221 -14.24 10.53 2.54
C TRP A 221 -14.98 11.50 1.61
N GLY A 222 -15.79 10.99 0.68
CA GLY A 222 -16.45 11.72 -0.37
C GLY A 222 -17.87 12.16 -0.04
N GLY A 223 -18.67 12.32 -1.10
CA GLY A 223 -20.02 12.87 -1.02
C GLY A 223 -21.01 12.05 -0.18
N ARG A 224 -20.76 10.76 0.00
CA ARG A 224 -21.62 9.85 0.77
C ARG A 224 -21.18 9.65 2.22
N SER A 225 -20.09 10.28 2.65
CA SER A 225 -19.55 10.12 4.00
C SER A 225 -20.50 10.57 5.11
N GLY A 226 -21.38 11.52 4.84
CA GLY A 226 -22.39 12.02 5.76
C GLY A 226 -23.70 11.21 5.80
N LEU A 227 -23.85 10.20 4.93
CA LEU A 227 -25.05 9.37 4.90
C LEU A 227 -25.16 8.52 6.17
N ARG A 228 -26.40 8.41 6.67
CA ARG A 228 -26.73 7.70 7.92
C ARG A 228 -27.64 6.53 7.59
N PHE A 229 -27.04 5.39 7.30
CA PHE A 229 -27.78 4.19 6.96
C PHE A 229 -28.15 3.35 8.20
N VAL A 230 -27.44 3.55 9.30
CA VAL A 230 -27.52 2.68 10.46
C VAL A 230 -27.50 3.50 11.76
N ASP A 231 -28.51 3.37 12.59
CA ASP A 231 -28.65 3.94 13.95
C ASP A 231 -28.21 5.41 14.10
N GLY A 232 -28.41 6.22 13.08
CA GLY A 232 -28.06 7.63 13.11
C GLY A 232 -26.58 7.94 12.99
N GLN A 233 -25.70 6.93 12.89
CA GLN A 233 -24.27 7.08 12.64
C GLN A 233 -24.03 7.40 11.16
N SER A 234 -23.14 8.35 10.89
CA SER A 234 -22.68 8.56 9.51
C SER A 234 -21.66 7.50 9.10
N ASN A 235 -21.51 7.29 7.79
CA ASN A 235 -20.46 6.42 7.26
C ASN A 235 -19.08 6.86 7.77
N LYS A 236 -18.86 8.19 7.84
CA LYS A 236 -17.61 8.76 8.35
C LYS A 236 -17.39 8.45 9.83
N ASP A 237 -18.43 8.63 10.67
CA ASP A 237 -18.32 8.37 12.11
C ASP A 237 -18.00 6.89 12.37
N SER A 238 -18.69 5.98 11.66
CA SER A 238 -18.42 4.55 11.74
C SER A 238 -17.00 4.21 11.33
N LEU A 239 -16.51 4.81 10.24
CA LEU A 239 -15.13 4.60 9.81
C LEU A 239 -14.12 5.11 10.85
N PHE A 240 -14.27 6.34 11.35
CA PHE A 240 -13.31 6.90 12.31
C PHE A 240 -13.24 6.04 13.58
N HIS A 241 -14.37 5.47 14.01
CA HIS A 241 -14.38 4.50 15.08
C HIS A 241 -13.58 3.23 14.71
N GLU A 242 -13.81 2.66 13.53
CA GLU A 242 -13.05 1.49 13.04
C GLU A 242 -11.57 1.79 12.87
N LEU A 243 -11.21 3.00 12.42
CA LEU A 243 -9.81 3.43 12.36
C LEU A 243 -9.16 3.45 13.76
N SER A 244 -9.89 3.88 14.80
CA SER A 244 -9.38 3.85 16.18
C SER A 244 -9.19 2.43 16.70
N MET A 245 -10.05 1.49 16.30
CA MET A 245 -9.89 0.07 16.61
C MET A 245 -8.60 -0.47 15.98
N ILE A 246 -8.35 -0.16 14.70
CA ILE A 246 -7.14 -0.61 14.01
C ILE A 246 -5.87 0.09 14.56
N ASP A 247 -5.98 1.33 15.04
CA ASP A 247 -4.87 2.01 15.74
C ASP A 247 -4.46 1.23 17.00
N ALA A 248 -5.43 0.81 17.83
CA ALA A 248 -5.17 0.00 19.01
C ALA A 248 -4.57 -1.38 18.64
N MET A 249 -5.16 -2.05 17.65
CA MET A 249 -4.62 -3.32 17.14
C MET A 249 -3.19 -3.18 16.59
N THR A 250 -2.88 -2.09 15.89
CA THR A 250 -1.53 -1.84 15.37
C THR A 250 -0.54 -1.63 16.50
N ALA A 251 -0.93 -0.90 17.55
CA ALA A 251 -0.09 -0.64 18.71
C ALA A 251 0.23 -1.93 19.49
N SER A 252 -0.75 -2.84 19.66
CA SER A 252 -0.48 -4.14 20.30
C SER A 252 0.49 -4.99 19.49
N ARG A 253 0.44 -4.92 18.15
CA ARG A 253 1.39 -5.63 17.27
C ARG A 253 2.80 -5.02 17.28
N ASP A 254 2.96 -3.71 17.55
CA ASP A 254 4.29 -3.15 17.80
C ASP A 254 4.97 -3.86 18.99
N LEU A 255 4.23 -4.18 20.05
CA LEU A 255 4.77 -4.91 21.20
C LEU A 255 5.19 -6.34 20.82
N VAL A 256 4.42 -7.00 19.95
CA VAL A 256 4.80 -8.33 19.42
C VAL A 256 6.10 -8.25 18.61
N VAL A 257 6.25 -7.22 17.77
CA VAL A 257 7.49 -6.97 17.00
C VAL A 257 8.68 -6.77 17.93
N HIS A 258 8.54 -5.95 18.98
CA HIS A 258 9.61 -5.69 19.94
C HIS A 258 9.98 -6.95 20.74
N ALA A 259 8.99 -7.78 21.11
CA ALA A 259 9.25 -9.05 21.78
C ALA A 259 9.96 -10.05 20.86
N ALA A 260 9.49 -10.17 19.61
CA ALA A 260 10.08 -11.06 18.61
C ALA A 260 11.55 -10.72 18.32
N ALA A 261 11.90 -9.43 18.22
CA ALA A 261 13.28 -8.98 18.04
C ALA A 261 14.21 -9.39 19.20
N LYS A 262 13.66 -9.56 20.41
CA LYS A 262 14.35 -10.07 21.61
C LYS A 262 14.29 -11.60 21.76
N GLY A 263 13.72 -12.30 20.77
CA GLY A 263 13.54 -13.74 20.79
C GLY A 263 12.43 -14.23 21.71
N LYS A 264 11.50 -13.34 22.08
CA LYS A 264 10.33 -13.68 22.90
C LYS A 264 9.10 -13.86 22.02
N THR A 265 8.25 -14.81 22.36
CA THR A 265 6.94 -15.00 21.73
C THR A 265 5.86 -14.49 22.66
N ILE A 266 5.10 -13.51 22.20
CA ILE A 266 3.90 -13.04 22.88
C ILE A 266 2.73 -12.99 21.88
N VAL A 267 1.53 -13.10 22.39
CA VAL A 267 0.30 -12.87 21.60
C VAL A 267 -0.08 -11.40 21.70
N ALA A 268 -0.59 -10.83 20.61
CA ALA A 268 -1.10 -9.47 20.63
C ALA A 268 -2.27 -9.36 21.61
N ASP A 269 -2.22 -8.39 22.51
CA ASP A 269 -3.31 -8.09 23.44
C ASP A 269 -4.23 -7.04 22.80
N ASP A 270 -5.39 -7.47 22.38
CA ASP A 270 -6.44 -6.62 21.80
C ASP A 270 -7.57 -6.29 22.81
N SER A 271 -7.36 -6.53 24.11
CA SER A 271 -8.37 -6.28 25.16
C SER A 271 -8.76 -4.79 25.27
N ASN A 272 -7.89 -3.89 24.85
CA ASN A 272 -8.11 -2.44 24.82
C ASN A 272 -8.68 -1.92 23.50
N VAL A 273 -8.97 -2.80 22.54
CA VAL A 273 -9.59 -2.40 21.27
C VAL A 273 -11.04 -1.98 21.54
N PRO A 274 -11.45 -0.76 21.10
CA PRO A 274 -12.83 -0.33 21.27
C PRO A 274 -13.82 -1.34 20.67
N ALA A 275 -14.93 -1.57 21.35
CA ALA A 275 -15.98 -2.46 20.83
C ALA A 275 -16.55 -1.91 19.51
N PRO A 276 -16.88 -2.77 18.53
CA PRO A 276 -17.54 -2.33 17.31
C PRO A 276 -18.81 -1.53 17.59
N ILE A 277 -19.09 -0.52 16.78
CA ILE A 277 -20.38 0.18 16.83
C ILE A 277 -21.47 -0.85 16.53
N LYS A 278 -22.45 -0.95 17.45
CA LYS A 278 -23.63 -1.78 17.21
C LYS A 278 -24.50 -1.10 16.16
N VAL A 279 -24.55 -1.68 15.00
CA VAL A 279 -25.32 -1.17 13.87
C VAL A 279 -26.54 -2.05 13.62
N LYS A 280 -27.72 -1.43 13.45
CA LYS A 280 -28.91 -2.11 12.94
C LYS A 280 -28.96 -1.90 11.45
N SER A 281 -28.79 -2.97 10.67
CA SER A 281 -28.93 -2.88 9.23
C SER A 281 -30.39 -2.58 8.86
N ASN A 282 -30.58 -1.60 8.01
CA ASN A 282 -31.87 -1.38 7.35
C ASN A 282 -32.06 -2.33 6.14
N VAL A 283 -31.10 -3.18 5.84
CA VAL A 283 -31.20 -4.25 4.86
C VAL A 283 -32.00 -5.38 5.50
N GLY A 284 -33.26 -5.54 5.08
CA GLY A 284 -34.18 -6.54 5.65
C GLY A 284 -35.51 -5.95 6.15
N GLY A 285 -35.60 -4.62 6.35
CA GLY A 285 -36.86 -3.92 6.52
C GLY A 285 -37.47 -3.62 5.16
N LYS A 286 -38.60 -4.24 4.80
CA LYS A 286 -39.38 -4.05 3.56
C LYS A 286 -38.50 -3.91 2.30
N SER A 287 -38.04 -5.04 1.81
CA SER A 287 -37.39 -5.11 0.49
C SER A 287 -38.26 -4.39 -0.56
N ARG A 288 -37.68 -3.41 -1.25
CA ARG A 288 -38.31 -2.80 -2.44
C ARG A 288 -38.28 -3.73 -3.65
N SER A 289 -37.59 -4.88 -3.55
CA SER A 289 -37.53 -5.91 -4.58
C SER A 289 -38.47 -7.03 -4.23
N SER A 290 -39.46 -7.27 -5.10
CA SER A 290 -40.38 -8.39 -5.03
C SER A 290 -39.70 -9.76 -5.10
N ASN A 291 -38.40 -9.80 -5.41
CA ASN A 291 -37.63 -11.03 -5.65
C ASN A 291 -36.68 -11.40 -4.50
N ALA A 292 -36.56 -10.58 -3.44
CA ALA A 292 -35.76 -10.95 -2.28
C ALA A 292 -36.60 -11.84 -1.35
N SER A 293 -36.14 -13.04 -1.05
CA SER A 293 -36.73 -13.87 -0.02
C SER A 293 -36.59 -13.18 1.34
N LYS A 294 -37.50 -13.48 2.29
CA LYS A 294 -37.45 -12.96 3.68
C LYS A 294 -36.13 -13.28 4.39
N GLU A 295 -35.36 -14.20 3.86
CA GLU A 295 -34.07 -14.67 4.40
C GLU A 295 -32.86 -14.07 3.66
N GLY A 296 -33.08 -13.12 2.74
CA GLY A 296 -32.00 -12.53 1.94
C GLY A 296 -31.43 -13.44 0.86
N ASN A 297 -32.00 -14.62 0.65
CA ASN A 297 -31.55 -15.54 -0.39
C ASN A 297 -32.26 -15.21 -1.71
N VAL A 298 -31.50 -14.72 -2.67
CA VAL A 298 -31.95 -14.64 -4.06
C VAL A 298 -31.75 -16.02 -4.69
N LYS A 299 -32.83 -16.61 -5.21
CA LYS A 299 -32.71 -17.83 -6.00
C LYS A 299 -32.18 -17.47 -7.38
N TYR A 300 -30.91 -17.74 -7.62
CA TYR A 300 -30.27 -17.52 -8.89
C TYR A 300 -30.61 -18.65 -9.84
N ALA A 301 -30.91 -18.31 -11.10
CA ALA A 301 -31.01 -19.29 -12.18
C ALA A 301 -29.62 -19.93 -12.40
N SER A 302 -29.60 -21.22 -12.79
CA SER A 302 -28.35 -21.84 -13.24
C SER A 302 -27.84 -21.14 -14.50
N PRO A 303 -26.55 -21.25 -14.84
CA PRO A 303 -26.02 -20.70 -16.07
C PRO A 303 -26.79 -21.17 -17.32
N GLU A 304 -27.15 -22.42 -17.33
CA GLU A 304 -27.93 -23.04 -18.42
C GLU A 304 -29.37 -22.51 -18.49
N GLU A 305 -30.01 -22.31 -17.33
CA GLU A 305 -31.33 -21.68 -17.25
C GLU A 305 -31.26 -20.20 -17.66
N THR A 306 -30.20 -19.51 -17.32
CA THR A 306 -29.98 -18.10 -17.72
C THR A 306 -29.89 -17.99 -19.23
N VAL A 307 -29.12 -18.86 -19.92
CA VAL A 307 -29.00 -18.86 -21.37
C VAL A 307 -30.38 -19.12 -22.04
N LYS A 308 -31.18 -20.04 -21.50
CA LYS A 308 -32.53 -20.32 -22.03
C LYS A 308 -33.52 -19.16 -21.92
N GLN A 309 -33.25 -18.22 -21.01
CA GLN A 309 -34.08 -17.03 -20.78
C GLN A 309 -33.66 -15.82 -21.64
N LEU A 310 -32.55 -15.94 -22.39
CA LEU A 310 -32.09 -14.86 -23.26
C LEU A 310 -32.97 -14.77 -24.53
N GLU A 311 -33.45 -13.58 -24.81
CA GLU A 311 -34.07 -13.24 -26.11
C GLU A 311 -32.94 -12.78 -27.05
N LEU A 312 -32.62 -13.61 -28.03
CA LEU A 312 -31.57 -13.36 -28.99
C LEU A 312 -32.10 -12.86 -30.31
N ALA A 313 -31.35 -11.97 -30.96
CA ALA A 313 -31.65 -11.59 -32.34
C ALA A 313 -31.45 -12.78 -33.30
N GLU A 314 -32.13 -12.74 -34.44
CA GLU A 314 -32.01 -13.77 -35.47
C GLU A 314 -30.55 -13.97 -35.90
N GLY A 315 -30.12 -15.22 -35.98
CA GLY A 315 -28.75 -15.59 -36.34
C GLY A 315 -27.74 -15.57 -35.22
N LEU A 316 -28.17 -15.27 -33.98
CA LEU A 316 -27.28 -15.33 -32.79
C LEU A 316 -27.61 -16.58 -31.96
N GLU A 317 -26.54 -17.15 -31.38
CA GLU A 317 -26.61 -18.25 -30.43
C GLU A 317 -25.84 -17.86 -29.16
N ALA A 318 -26.34 -18.26 -27.98
CA ALA A 318 -25.67 -18.07 -26.72
C ALA A 318 -25.31 -19.41 -26.08
N ASN A 319 -24.13 -19.49 -25.52
CA ASN A 319 -23.71 -20.62 -24.71
C ASN A 319 -23.02 -20.15 -23.43
N VAL A 320 -22.89 -21.05 -22.44
CA VAL A 320 -22.14 -20.79 -21.22
C VAL A 320 -20.68 -21.04 -21.51
N PHE A 321 -19.89 -19.98 -21.60
CA PHE A 321 -18.44 -20.08 -21.75
C PHE A 321 -17.74 -20.33 -20.40
N ALA A 322 -18.14 -19.58 -19.37
CA ALA A 322 -17.63 -19.71 -18.02
C ALA A 322 -18.70 -19.30 -17.00
N SER A 323 -18.64 -19.88 -15.83
CA SER A 323 -19.52 -19.54 -14.71
C SER A 323 -18.80 -19.75 -13.38
N GLU A 324 -19.30 -19.15 -12.33
CA GLU A 324 -18.81 -19.36 -10.96
C GLU A 324 -18.91 -20.82 -10.50
N LYS A 325 -19.82 -21.60 -11.07
CA LYS A 325 -19.94 -23.04 -10.83
C LYS A 325 -18.78 -23.81 -11.44
N MET A 326 -18.27 -23.38 -12.60
CA MET A 326 -17.12 -23.99 -13.28
C MET A 326 -15.80 -23.48 -12.72
N PHE A 327 -15.75 -22.20 -12.36
CA PHE A 327 -14.58 -21.48 -11.86
C PHE A 327 -14.99 -20.66 -10.62
N PRO A 328 -14.98 -21.25 -9.42
CA PRO A 328 -15.40 -20.57 -8.18
C PRO A 328 -14.62 -19.28 -7.89
N GLU A 329 -13.41 -19.16 -8.41
CA GLU A 329 -12.57 -17.95 -8.31
C GLU A 329 -13.01 -16.81 -9.24
N ALA A 330 -13.84 -17.10 -10.26
CA ALA A 330 -14.35 -16.11 -11.21
C ALA A 330 -15.63 -15.41 -10.71
N ILE A 331 -15.69 -15.12 -9.42
CA ILE A 331 -16.82 -14.47 -8.76
C ILE A 331 -16.93 -13.00 -9.17
N ASN A 332 -18.15 -12.55 -9.49
CA ASN A 332 -18.44 -11.17 -9.88
C ASN A 332 -17.53 -10.64 -11.00
N PRO A 333 -17.59 -11.19 -12.21
CA PRO A 333 -16.81 -10.65 -13.31
C PRO A 333 -17.27 -9.22 -13.63
N VAL A 334 -16.34 -8.27 -13.63
CA VAL A 334 -16.62 -6.83 -13.83
C VAL A 334 -16.17 -6.33 -15.19
N GLN A 335 -15.26 -7.04 -15.82
CA GLN A 335 -14.76 -6.70 -17.15
C GLN A 335 -14.21 -7.94 -17.86
N LEU A 336 -14.35 -7.96 -19.17
CA LEU A 336 -13.78 -8.97 -20.05
C LEU A 336 -12.90 -8.30 -21.10
N GLY A 337 -11.83 -8.95 -21.48
CA GLY A 337 -10.96 -8.54 -22.57
C GLY A 337 -10.47 -9.77 -23.34
N VAL A 338 -10.23 -9.61 -24.65
CA VAL A 338 -9.67 -10.65 -25.49
C VAL A 338 -8.23 -10.33 -25.83
N GLY A 339 -7.32 -11.21 -25.47
CA GLY A 339 -5.91 -11.06 -25.77
C GLY A 339 -5.59 -11.37 -27.24
N PRO A 340 -4.37 -10.99 -27.73
CA PRO A 340 -3.97 -11.16 -29.13
C PRO A 340 -4.01 -12.60 -29.64
N LYS A 341 -3.95 -13.57 -28.74
CA LYS A 341 -4.01 -15.01 -29.06
C LYS A 341 -5.41 -15.61 -28.87
N GLY A 342 -6.46 -14.78 -28.81
CA GLY A 342 -7.84 -15.23 -28.62
C GLY A 342 -8.18 -15.70 -27.21
N ARG A 343 -7.28 -15.48 -26.22
CA ARG A 343 -7.57 -15.83 -24.82
C ARG A 343 -8.49 -14.79 -24.21
N LEU A 344 -9.52 -15.26 -23.49
CA LEU A 344 -10.40 -14.40 -22.72
C LEU A 344 -9.78 -14.13 -21.35
N TRP A 345 -9.71 -12.86 -21.00
CA TRP A 345 -9.27 -12.39 -19.69
C TRP A 345 -10.47 -11.82 -18.96
N GLY A 346 -10.70 -12.29 -17.74
CA GLY A 346 -11.77 -11.79 -16.89
C GLY A 346 -11.18 -11.08 -15.65
N TRP A 347 -11.67 -9.87 -15.38
CA TRP A 347 -11.45 -9.22 -14.09
C TRP A 347 -12.61 -9.57 -13.17
N THR A 348 -12.31 -10.06 -11.98
CA THR A 348 -13.30 -10.42 -10.99
C THR A 348 -13.20 -9.51 -9.77
N GLN A 349 -14.34 -9.22 -9.16
CA GLN A 349 -14.42 -8.49 -7.91
C GLN A 349 -15.11 -9.37 -6.86
N PRO A 350 -14.34 -10.24 -6.16
CA PRO A 350 -14.89 -11.24 -5.23
C PRO A 350 -15.73 -10.65 -4.10
N THR A 351 -15.51 -9.37 -3.80
CA THR A 351 -16.26 -8.65 -2.78
C THR A 351 -16.69 -7.30 -3.29
N TYR A 352 -17.99 -7.13 -3.49
CA TYR A 352 -18.56 -5.82 -3.81
C TYR A 352 -18.27 -4.85 -2.68
N LYS A 353 -17.56 -3.75 -2.98
CA LYS A 353 -17.13 -2.69 -2.04
C LYS A 353 -16.18 -3.11 -0.90
N ARG A 354 -15.60 -4.30 -0.91
CA ARG A 354 -14.51 -4.64 0.00
C ARG A 354 -13.21 -4.77 -0.78
N LYS A 355 -12.17 -4.12 -0.26
CA LYS A 355 -10.82 -4.15 -0.83
C LYS A 355 -10.30 -5.57 -0.91
N MET A 356 -10.09 -6.06 -2.10
CA MET A 356 -8.91 -6.80 -2.52
C MET A 356 -9.06 -7.16 -4.00
N CYS A 357 -8.39 -6.39 -4.88
CA CYS A 357 -8.03 -6.93 -6.19
C CYS A 357 -6.94 -7.98 -5.96
N ARG A 358 -7.27 -9.24 -6.04
CA ARG A 358 -6.28 -10.28 -6.26
C ARG A 358 -6.17 -10.44 -7.78
N PHE A 359 -5.01 -10.13 -8.31
CA PHE A 359 -4.69 -10.50 -9.69
C PHE A 359 -4.33 -11.98 -9.69
N TYR A 360 -5.10 -12.77 -10.42
CA TYR A 360 -4.71 -14.13 -10.76
C TYR A 360 -4.20 -14.11 -12.21
N SER A 361 -2.95 -14.51 -12.38
CA SER A 361 -2.30 -14.71 -13.68
C SER A 361 -2.65 -16.08 -14.24
#